data_fa780ffdb5fb3273bac9807afcea5b55
#
_entry.id   fa780ffdb5fb3273bac9807afcea5b55
#
_cell.length_a   1.000
_cell.length_b   1.000
_cell.length_c   1.000
_cell.angle_alpha   90.00
_cell.angle_beta   90.00
_cell.angle_gamma   90.00
#
_symmetry.space_group_name_H-M   'P 1'
#
loop_
_entity.id
_entity.type
_entity.pdbx_description
1 polymer ?
#
loop_
_entity_poly.entity_id
_entity_poly.type
_entity_poly.pdbx_seq_one_letter_code
_entity_poly.pdbx_strand_id
1 'polypeptide(L)'
;SGVIGKIVDINASVTTLTDEKSSKLDHNQYGGSMNENACFPLLPIIKLLGREVRNINFYSIMKNEVDMYTKAVFRYDSATASFQVGLGAKTEGNMVISGTQGYIYVPAPWWKTDYFELRFEDQNLNRKCFFPFMGEGLRYEIREFISHILNPDQSMYLLTKDEVLKMTGIQEDYINGKNVYKLS
;
A
#
# COMPACT_ATOMS: atom_id res chain seq x y z
N SER A 1 18.23 -3.97 6.88
CA SER A 1 18.68 -3.68 5.59
C SER A 1 19.53 -4.81 5.02
N GLY A 2 19.14 -5.31 3.85
CA GLY A 2 19.85 -6.39 3.16
C GLY A 2 19.53 -7.83 3.63
N VAL A 3 18.71 -8.01 4.65
CA VAL A 3 18.43 -9.36 5.22
C VAL A 3 17.79 -10.31 4.22
N ILE A 4 16.93 -9.80 3.34
CA ILE A 4 16.30 -10.57 2.25
C ILE A 4 17.00 -10.36 0.90
N GLY A 5 18.18 -9.73 0.90
CA GLY A 5 18.86 -9.32 -0.33
C GLY A 5 18.20 -8.11 -1.01
N LYS A 6 18.31 -8.03 -2.34
CA LYS A 6 17.68 -6.97 -3.15
C LYS A 6 16.18 -7.25 -3.31
N ILE A 7 15.33 -6.25 -3.08
CA ILE A 7 13.88 -6.38 -3.31
C ILE A 7 13.62 -6.50 -4.81
N VAL A 8 12.82 -7.50 -5.19
CA VAL A 8 12.44 -7.78 -6.59
C VAL A 8 10.95 -7.64 -6.84
N ASP A 9 10.11 -7.79 -5.80
CA ASP A 9 8.66 -7.60 -5.91
C ASP A 9 8.02 -7.20 -4.58
N ILE A 10 6.94 -6.43 -4.66
CA ILE A 10 6.06 -6.12 -3.52
C ILE A 10 4.63 -6.40 -3.94
N ASN A 11 3.92 -7.20 -3.16
CA ASN A 11 2.49 -7.43 -3.33
C ASN A 11 1.73 -7.10 -2.04
N ALA A 12 0.68 -6.28 -2.14
CA ALA A 12 -0.14 -5.91 -0.99
C ALA A 12 -1.62 -5.87 -1.34
N SER A 13 -2.49 -6.20 -0.39
CA SER A 13 -3.93 -6.10 -0.61
C SER A 13 -4.65 -5.41 0.54
N VAL A 14 -5.60 -4.53 0.20
CA VAL A 14 -6.47 -3.83 1.16
C VAL A 14 -7.89 -3.88 0.62
N THR A 15 -8.68 -4.81 1.13
CA THR A 15 -10.05 -5.00 0.65
C THR A 15 -11.03 -5.19 1.80
N THR A 16 -12.21 -4.62 1.62
CA THR A 16 -13.36 -4.78 2.52
C THR A 16 -14.60 -5.07 1.71
N LEU A 17 -15.60 -5.71 2.30
CA LEU A 17 -16.95 -5.74 1.75
C LEU A 17 -17.72 -4.58 2.35
N THR A 18 -18.15 -3.67 1.50
CA THR A 18 -18.81 -2.43 1.90
C THR A 18 -20.30 -2.52 1.57
N ASP A 19 -21.15 -2.03 2.48
CA ASP A 19 -22.60 -1.94 2.27
C ASP A 19 -22.90 -1.09 1.02
N GLU A 20 -23.87 -1.52 0.20
CA GLU A 20 -24.24 -0.85 -1.05
C GLU A 20 -24.74 0.60 -0.87
N LYS A 21 -25.20 0.96 0.34
CA LYS A 21 -25.66 2.30 0.68
C LYS A 21 -24.56 3.20 1.24
N SER A 22 -23.35 2.70 1.33
CA SER A 22 -22.22 3.46 1.87
C SER A 22 -21.83 4.61 0.94
N SER A 23 -21.50 5.76 1.52
CA SER A 23 -20.94 6.92 0.81
C SER A 23 -19.64 6.58 0.06
N LYS A 24 -18.91 5.56 0.51
CA LYS A 24 -17.71 5.04 -0.17
C LYS A 24 -17.98 4.47 -1.57
N LEU A 25 -19.24 4.20 -1.90
CA LEU A 25 -19.70 3.73 -3.21
C LEU A 25 -20.46 4.81 -3.99
N ASP A 26 -20.42 6.06 -3.53
CA ASP A 26 -21.06 7.19 -4.19
C ASP A 26 -20.04 7.99 -4.99
N HIS A 27 -20.21 8.00 -6.33
CA HIS A 27 -19.36 8.76 -7.24
C HIS A 27 -19.33 10.27 -6.89
N ASN A 28 -20.49 10.85 -6.50
CA ASN A 28 -20.58 12.26 -6.16
C ASN A 28 -19.86 12.63 -4.86
N GLN A 29 -19.49 11.64 -4.05
CA GLN A 29 -18.71 11.81 -2.83
C GLN A 29 -17.26 11.31 -3.00
N TYR A 30 -16.79 11.20 -4.24
CA TYR A 30 -15.46 10.69 -4.57
C TYR A 30 -15.19 9.29 -4.03
N GLY A 31 -16.22 8.44 -3.95
CA GLY A 31 -16.10 7.04 -3.54
C GLY A 31 -15.24 6.24 -4.53
N GLY A 32 -14.93 5.00 -4.14
CA GLY A 32 -14.16 4.06 -4.94
C GLY A 32 -12.97 3.47 -4.19
N SER A 33 -12.61 2.25 -4.56
CA SER A 33 -11.57 1.50 -3.83
C SER A 33 -10.18 2.16 -3.95
N MET A 34 -9.89 2.82 -5.07
CA MET A 34 -8.65 3.57 -5.25
C MET A 34 -8.60 4.81 -4.35
N ASN A 35 -9.68 5.58 -4.27
CA ASN A 35 -9.73 6.77 -3.43
C ASN A 35 -9.66 6.42 -1.94
N GLU A 36 -10.37 5.37 -1.52
CA GLU A 36 -10.48 4.97 -0.11
C GLU A 36 -9.22 4.26 0.40
N ASN A 37 -8.59 3.42 -0.42
CA ASN A 37 -7.63 2.43 0.09
C ASN A 37 -6.23 2.49 -0.56
N ALA A 38 -6.02 3.18 -1.69
CA ALA A 38 -4.76 3.11 -2.40
C ALA A 38 -3.57 3.71 -1.63
N CYS A 39 -3.79 4.68 -0.74
CA CYS A 39 -2.72 5.27 0.06
C CYS A 39 -1.98 4.22 0.93
N PHE A 40 -2.69 3.20 1.43
CA PHE A 40 -2.08 2.14 2.24
C PHE A 40 -0.99 1.38 1.48
N PRO A 41 -1.26 0.70 0.34
CA PRO A 41 -0.23 -0.04 -0.37
C PRO A 41 0.76 0.86 -1.14
N LEU A 42 0.37 2.05 -1.56
CA LEU A 42 1.29 2.99 -2.20
C LEU A 42 2.45 3.39 -1.29
N LEU A 43 2.18 3.57 0.00
CA LEU A 43 3.18 3.97 0.97
C LEU A 43 4.39 3.01 1.00
N PRO A 44 4.26 1.70 1.31
CA PRO A 44 5.39 0.79 1.32
C PRO A 44 6.04 0.62 -0.06
N ILE A 45 5.28 0.64 -1.15
CA ILE A 45 5.82 0.55 -2.50
C ILE A 45 6.77 1.72 -2.78
N ILE A 46 6.33 2.96 -2.57
CA ILE A 46 7.15 4.16 -2.80
C ILE A 46 8.32 4.24 -1.82
N LYS A 47 8.12 3.86 -0.55
CA LYS A 47 9.19 3.83 0.45
C LYS A 47 10.31 2.85 0.13
N LEU A 48 9.98 1.67 -0.36
CA LEU A 48 10.93 0.59 -0.52
C LEU A 48 11.54 0.50 -1.92
N LEU A 49 10.78 0.85 -2.97
CA LEU A 49 11.24 0.79 -4.36
C LEU A 49 11.57 2.18 -4.94
N GLY A 50 11.21 3.24 -4.23
CA GLY A 50 11.47 4.61 -4.67
C GLY A 50 10.39 5.17 -5.60
N ARG A 51 10.60 6.42 -6.01
CA ARG A 51 9.63 7.23 -6.78
C ARG A 51 9.71 7.04 -8.30
N GLU A 52 10.78 6.41 -8.80
CA GLU A 52 11.10 6.30 -10.24
C GLU A 52 10.36 5.11 -10.88
N VAL A 53 9.02 5.19 -10.87
CA VAL A 53 8.15 4.19 -11.51
C VAL A 53 8.18 4.41 -13.03
N ARG A 54 8.45 3.36 -13.80
CA ARG A 54 8.51 3.39 -15.27
C ARG A 54 7.14 3.29 -15.92
N ASN A 55 6.26 2.48 -15.35
CA ASN A 55 4.89 2.32 -15.83
C ASN A 55 3.99 1.80 -14.73
N ILE A 56 2.71 2.18 -14.78
CA ILE A 56 1.65 1.64 -13.93
C ILE A 56 0.47 1.32 -14.83
N ASN A 57 -0.10 0.12 -14.67
CA ASN A 57 -1.35 -0.29 -15.28
C ASN A 57 -2.37 -0.60 -14.20
N PHE A 58 -3.61 -0.14 -14.40
CA PHE A 58 -4.72 -0.36 -13.48
C PHE A 58 -5.79 -1.21 -14.15
N TYR A 59 -6.27 -2.24 -13.48
CA TYR A 59 -7.33 -3.14 -13.91
C TYR A 59 -8.49 -3.05 -12.94
N SER A 60 -9.61 -2.45 -13.37
CA SER A 60 -10.69 -2.06 -12.46
C SER A 60 -12.02 -2.71 -12.83
N ILE A 61 -12.71 -3.24 -11.84
CA ILE A 61 -14.13 -3.63 -11.92
C ILE A 61 -14.96 -2.45 -11.44
N MET A 62 -15.80 -1.93 -12.34
CA MET A 62 -16.60 -0.73 -12.10
C MET A 62 -18.07 -1.08 -11.81
N LYS A 63 -18.71 -0.34 -10.91
CA LYS A 63 -20.17 -0.34 -10.69
C LYS A 63 -20.62 1.10 -10.40
N ASN A 64 -21.60 1.61 -11.13
CA ASN A 64 -22.13 2.97 -10.96
C ASN A 64 -21.02 4.06 -10.95
N GLU A 65 -20.13 4.00 -11.93
CA GLU A 65 -18.99 4.92 -12.11
C GLU A 65 -17.94 4.91 -10.98
N VAL A 66 -18.04 3.96 -10.05
CA VAL A 66 -17.10 3.77 -8.92
C VAL A 66 -16.35 2.46 -9.10
N ASP A 67 -15.08 2.46 -8.81
CA ASP A 67 -14.31 1.21 -8.82
C ASP A 67 -14.58 0.40 -7.54
N MET A 68 -15.16 -0.78 -7.75
CA MET A 68 -15.44 -1.76 -6.69
C MET A 68 -14.21 -2.57 -6.31
N TYR A 69 -13.29 -2.70 -7.26
CA TYR A 69 -12.03 -3.40 -7.11
C TYR A 69 -11.05 -2.89 -8.16
N THR A 70 -9.83 -2.62 -7.75
CA THR A 70 -8.75 -2.25 -8.66
C THR A 70 -7.48 -2.99 -8.30
N LYS A 71 -6.85 -3.62 -9.31
CA LYS A 71 -5.49 -4.12 -9.23
C LYS A 71 -4.56 -3.17 -9.97
N ALA A 72 -3.53 -2.66 -9.29
CA ALA A 72 -2.47 -1.87 -9.91
C ALA A 72 -1.19 -2.70 -10.02
N VAL A 73 -0.50 -2.58 -11.16
CA VAL A 73 0.77 -3.25 -11.44
C VAL A 73 1.81 -2.21 -11.83
N PHE A 74 2.92 -2.20 -11.10
CA PHE A 74 4.02 -1.25 -11.23
C PHE A 74 5.23 -1.92 -11.85
N ARG A 75 5.85 -1.25 -12.80
CA ARG A 75 7.13 -1.63 -13.37
C ARG A 75 8.20 -0.63 -12.97
N TYR A 76 9.25 -1.12 -12.35
CA TYR A 76 10.52 -0.42 -12.10
C TYR A 76 11.60 -0.99 -13.02
N ASP A 77 12.81 -0.44 -13.00
CA ASP A 77 13.93 -0.97 -13.81
C ASP A 77 14.38 -2.36 -13.37
N SER A 78 14.35 -2.63 -12.07
CA SER A 78 14.87 -3.88 -11.50
C SER A 78 13.92 -4.55 -10.51
N ALA A 79 12.66 -4.11 -10.46
CA ALA A 79 11.64 -4.66 -9.57
C ALA A 79 10.25 -4.46 -10.15
N THR A 80 9.30 -5.22 -9.62
CA THR A 80 7.87 -5.00 -9.82
C THR A 80 7.19 -4.72 -8.49
N ALA A 81 5.99 -4.17 -8.55
CA ALA A 81 5.07 -4.17 -7.43
C ALA A 81 3.65 -4.33 -7.92
N SER A 82 2.79 -4.83 -7.08
CA SER A 82 1.35 -4.81 -7.34
C SER A 82 0.56 -4.62 -6.05
N PHE A 83 -0.61 -4.01 -6.19
CA PHE A 83 -1.55 -4.03 -5.10
C PHE A 83 -2.97 -4.31 -5.57
N GLN A 84 -3.81 -4.74 -4.65
CA GLN A 84 -5.25 -4.86 -4.84
C GLN A 84 -5.97 -4.04 -3.77
N VAL A 85 -6.87 -3.17 -4.23
CA VAL A 85 -7.81 -2.46 -3.36
C VAL A 85 -9.24 -2.79 -3.76
N GLY A 86 -10.14 -2.90 -2.80
CA GLY A 86 -11.51 -3.29 -3.10
C GLY A 86 -12.52 -2.94 -2.01
N LEU A 87 -13.72 -2.59 -2.46
CA LEU A 87 -14.91 -2.35 -1.63
C LEU A 87 -16.02 -3.38 -1.92
N GLY A 88 -15.88 -4.15 -3.01
CA GLY A 88 -16.83 -5.16 -3.47
C GLY A 88 -16.24 -6.58 -3.58
N ALA A 89 -14.98 -6.76 -3.22
CA ALA A 89 -14.31 -8.06 -3.22
C ALA A 89 -13.45 -8.19 -1.97
N LYS A 90 -13.34 -9.40 -1.42
CA LYS A 90 -12.54 -9.68 -0.23
C LYS A 90 -11.31 -10.50 -0.62
N THR A 91 -10.13 -10.03 -0.22
CA THR A 91 -8.85 -10.74 -0.32
C THR A 91 -8.29 -11.04 1.07
N GLU A 92 -7.17 -11.75 1.15
CA GLU A 92 -6.50 -12.07 2.42
C GLU A 92 -6.16 -10.82 3.25
N GLY A 93 -5.69 -9.73 2.61
CA GLY A 93 -5.27 -8.52 3.33
C GLY A 93 -3.86 -8.62 3.90
N ASN A 94 -3.00 -9.40 3.26
CA ASN A 94 -1.58 -9.55 3.59
C ASN A 94 -0.69 -8.66 2.71
N MET A 95 0.59 -8.57 3.08
CA MET A 95 1.64 -7.99 2.23
C MET A 95 2.84 -8.94 2.16
N VAL A 96 3.40 -9.09 0.97
CA VAL A 96 4.62 -9.86 0.72
C VAL A 96 5.66 -8.96 0.05
N ILE A 97 6.88 -8.94 0.60
CA ILE A 97 8.03 -8.25 0.02
C ILE A 97 9.07 -9.29 -0.33
N SER A 98 9.22 -9.58 -1.61
CA SER A 98 10.11 -10.61 -2.14
C SER A 98 11.50 -10.06 -2.42
N GLY A 99 12.52 -10.77 -1.97
CA GLY A 99 13.92 -10.42 -2.19
C GLY A 99 14.71 -11.58 -2.81
N THR A 100 15.98 -11.32 -3.14
CA THR A 100 16.87 -12.30 -3.80
C THR A 100 17.39 -13.37 -2.86
N GLN A 101 17.21 -13.24 -1.53
CA GLN A 101 17.70 -14.17 -0.51
C GLN A 101 16.59 -14.65 0.43
N GLY A 102 15.38 -14.14 0.31
CA GLY A 102 14.25 -14.48 1.15
C GLY A 102 13.11 -13.49 0.95
N TYR A 103 12.08 -13.59 1.73
CA TYR A 103 10.95 -12.66 1.67
C TYR A 103 10.42 -12.29 3.05
N ILE A 104 9.73 -11.16 3.10
CA ILE A 104 8.98 -10.72 4.28
C ILE A 104 7.51 -11.01 4.04
N TYR A 105 6.90 -11.71 4.98
CA TYR A 105 5.46 -11.91 5.02
C TYR A 105 4.85 -11.09 6.15
N VAL A 106 3.94 -10.19 5.82
CA VAL A 106 3.18 -9.40 6.78
C VAL A 106 1.73 -9.91 6.76
N PRO A 107 1.26 -10.56 7.85
CA PRO A 107 -0.06 -11.18 7.87
C PRO A 107 -1.19 -10.16 7.88
N ALA A 108 -2.38 -10.67 7.59
CA ALA A 108 -3.61 -9.90 7.58
C ALA A 108 -4.06 -9.49 9.01
N PRO A 109 -4.57 -8.25 9.18
CA PRO A 109 -4.52 -7.14 8.24
C PRO A 109 -3.14 -6.47 8.31
N TRP A 110 -2.38 -6.48 7.23
CA TRP A 110 -0.98 -6.06 7.23
C TRP A 110 -0.76 -4.61 7.71
N TRP A 111 -1.73 -3.73 7.53
CA TRP A 111 -1.68 -2.33 7.98
C TRP A 111 -1.97 -2.15 9.48
N LYS A 112 -2.29 -3.24 10.19
CA LYS A 112 -2.66 -3.22 11.62
C LYS A 112 -2.08 -4.43 12.39
N THR A 113 -1.10 -5.12 11.81
CA THR A 113 -0.43 -6.26 12.45
C THR A 113 0.68 -5.77 13.40
N ASP A 114 0.99 -6.56 14.40
CA ASP A 114 2.04 -6.31 15.38
C ASP A 114 3.29 -7.18 15.14
N TYR A 115 3.33 -7.96 14.05
CA TYR A 115 4.49 -8.76 13.67
C TYR A 115 4.59 -8.94 12.17
N PHE A 116 5.79 -9.30 11.72
CA PHE A 116 6.04 -9.85 10.39
C PHE A 116 7.00 -11.04 10.46
N GLU A 117 7.07 -11.82 9.41
CA GLU A 117 7.94 -12.98 9.32
C GLU A 117 9.00 -12.76 8.23
N LEU A 118 10.25 -13.06 8.58
CA LEU A 118 11.33 -13.26 7.62
C LEU A 118 11.32 -14.74 7.24
N ARG A 119 11.22 -15.03 5.97
CA ARG A 119 11.17 -16.40 5.44
C ARG A 119 12.24 -16.61 4.39
N PHE A 120 12.95 -17.73 4.49
CA PHE A 120 14.07 -18.11 3.65
C PHE A 120 13.86 -19.50 3.07
N GLU A 121 14.67 -19.87 2.05
CA GLU A 121 14.68 -21.22 1.51
C GLU A 121 15.02 -22.25 2.60
N ASP A 122 16.03 -22.01 3.40
CA ASP A 122 16.27 -22.76 4.64
C ASP A 122 15.30 -22.29 5.72
N GLN A 123 14.32 -23.13 6.02
CA GLN A 123 13.28 -22.83 7.02
C GLN A 123 13.82 -22.63 8.45
N ASN A 124 15.03 -23.14 8.76
CA ASN A 124 15.66 -22.94 10.07
C ASN A 124 16.08 -21.48 10.29
N LEU A 125 16.20 -20.70 9.21
CA LEU A 125 16.50 -19.27 9.27
C LEU A 125 15.25 -18.39 9.43
N ASN A 126 14.06 -18.96 9.37
CA ASN A 126 12.82 -18.22 9.51
C ASN A 126 12.70 -17.56 10.88
N ARG A 127 12.20 -16.31 10.91
CA ARG A 127 12.06 -15.53 12.15
C ARG A 127 10.78 -14.76 12.16
N LYS A 128 10.13 -14.67 13.33
CA LYS A 128 9.08 -13.72 13.62
C LYS A 128 9.68 -12.48 14.28
N CYS A 129 9.34 -11.31 13.79
CA CYS A 129 9.74 -10.03 14.31
C CYS A 129 8.51 -9.32 14.87
N PHE A 130 8.47 -9.05 16.16
CA PHE A 130 7.34 -8.43 16.84
C PHE A 130 7.57 -6.93 17.03
N PHE A 131 6.59 -6.13 16.64
CA PHE A 131 6.57 -4.69 16.80
C PHE A 131 5.17 -4.27 17.30
N PRO A 132 4.82 -4.63 18.55
CA PRO A 132 3.51 -4.31 19.08
C PRO A 132 3.32 -2.80 19.15
N PHE A 133 2.19 -2.33 18.65
CA PHE A 133 1.80 -0.93 18.81
C PHE A 133 0.66 -0.81 19.83
N MET A 134 0.63 0.29 20.56
CA MET A 134 -0.38 0.52 21.58
C MET A 134 -1.56 1.30 21.00
N GLY A 135 -2.74 0.71 21.06
CA GLY A 135 -3.98 1.32 20.62
C GLY A 135 -4.07 1.48 19.10
N GLU A 136 -4.68 2.55 18.64
CA GLU A 136 -4.87 2.87 17.23
C GLU A 136 -3.71 3.72 16.67
N GLY A 137 -3.48 3.63 15.34
CA GLY A 137 -2.38 4.34 14.66
C GLY A 137 -2.36 5.85 14.83
N LEU A 138 -3.53 6.47 15.01
CA LEU A 138 -3.69 7.92 15.16
C LEU A 138 -2.81 8.54 16.28
N ARG A 139 -2.55 7.81 17.37
CA ARG A 139 -1.66 8.30 18.43
C ARG A 139 -0.24 8.55 17.97
N TYR A 140 0.25 7.72 17.03
CA TYR A 140 1.60 7.87 16.46
C TYR A 140 1.65 9.04 15.50
N GLU A 141 0.61 9.23 14.71
CA GLU A 141 0.48 10.39 13.79
C GLU A 141 0.47 11.70 14.60
N ILE A 142 -0.34 11.79 15.65
CA ILE A 142 -0.40 12.97 16.53
C ILE A 142 0.97 13.23 17.18
N ARG A 143 1.64 12.18 17.67
CA ARG A 143 2.96 12.34 18.28
C ARG A 143 3.99 12.88 17.28
N GLU A 144 4.03 12.32 16.08
CA GLU A 144 4.94 12.79 15.03
C GLU A 144 4.61 14.24 14.62
N PHE A 145 3.34 14.57 14.44
CA PHE A 145 2.90 15.92 14.13
C PHE A 145 3.33 16.94 15.20
N ILE A 146 3.12 16.62 16.47
CA ILE A 146 3.57 17.47 17.58
C ILE A 146 5.09 17.58 17.60
N SER A 147 5.82 16.49 17.39
CA SER A 147 7.28 16.48 17.33
C SER A 147 7.80 17.42 16.24
N HIS A 148 7.17 17.44 15.07
CA HIS A 148 7.53 18.35 13.97
C HIS A 148 7.28 19.82 14.31
N ILE A 149 6.20 20.13 15.04
CA ILE A 149 5.92 21.51 15.47
C ILE A 149 6.95 21.98 16.50
N LEU A 150 7.28 21.11 17.47
CA LEU A 150 8.18 21.48 18.56
C LEU A 150 9.67 21.47 18.18
N ASN A 151 10.06 20.59 17.25
CA ASN A 151 11.45 20.37 16.84
C ASN A 151 11.59 20.27 15.30
N PRO A 152 11.28 21.33 14.54
CA PRO A 152 11.26 21.28 13.08
C PRO A 152 12.59 20.88 12.46
N ASP A 153 13.71 21.26 13.07
CA ASP A 153 15.06 20.98 12.56
C ASP A 153 15.57 19.54 12.90
N GLN A 154 14.93 18.86 13.83
CA GLN A 154 15.33 17.51 14.29
C GLN A 154 14.38 16.42 13.80
N SER A 155 13.25 16.80 13.22
CA SER A 155 12.24 15.85 12.79
C SER A 155 12.63 15.21 11.46
N MET A 156 12.88 13.91 11.48
CA MET A 156 12.94 13.12 10.25
C MET A 156 11.53 12.77 9.83
N TYR A 157 11.05 13.41 8.76
CA TYR A 157 9.76 13.03 8.18
C TYR A 157 9.80 11.58 7.72
N LEU A 158 8.97 10.75 8.34
CA LEU A 158 8.80 9.35 7.90
C LEU A 158 8.26 9.28 6.47
N LEU A 159 7.47 10.28 6.07
CA LEU A 159 6.95 10.46 4.73
C LEU A 159 7.35 11.84 4.22
N THR A 160 8.18 11.90 3.19
CA THR A 160 8.66 13.16 2.62
C THR A 160 7.60 13.79 1.71
N LYS A 161 7.69 15.12 1.51
CA LYS A 161 6.82 15.85 0.57
C LYS A 161 6.82 15.23 -0.83
N ASP A 162 7.99 14.86 -1.34
CA ASP A 162 8.12 14.27 -2.67
C ASP A 162 7.47 12.89 -2.79
N GLU A 163 7.50 12.09 -1.72
CA GLU A 163 6.81 10.79 -1.68
C GLU A 163 5.29 11.00 -1.67
N VAL A 164 4.79 11.96 -0.89
CA VAL A 164 3.36 12.34 -0.89
C VAL A 164 2.92 12.78 -2.27
N LEU A 165 3.66 13.70 -2.90
CA LEU A 165 3.36 14.19 -4.25
C LEU A 165 3.37 13.05 -5.27
N LYS A 166 4.28 12.08 -5.14
CA LYS A 166 4.30 10.91 -6.03
C LYS A 166 3.08 10.02 -5.83
N MET A 167 2.70 9.74 -4.58
CA MET A 167 1.52 8.93 -4.26
C MET A 167 0.24 9.60 -4.77
N THR A 168 0.07 10.89 -4.52
CA THR A 168 -1.08 11.67 -5.01
C THR A 168 -1.12 11.71 -6.53
N GLY A 169 0.01 11.93 -7.20
CA GLY A 169 0.09 11.91 -8.65
C GLY A 169 -0.28 10.56 -9.28
N ILE A 170 -0.01 9.44 -8.61
CA ILE A 170 -0.45 8.11 -9.04
C ILE A 170 -1.99 7.98 -8.94
N GLN A 171 -2.59 8.50 -7.86
CA GLN A 171 -4.05 8.52 -7.72
C GLN A 171 -4.69 9.45 -8.76
N GLU A 172 -4.08 10.61 -9.04
CA GLU A 172 -4.52 11.52 -10.08
C GLU A 172 -4.44 10.89 -11.49
N ASP A 173 -3.34 10.20 -11.81
CA ASP A 173 -3.20 9.44 -13.06
C ASP A 173 -4.35 8.42 -13.23
N TYR A 174 -4.74 7.74 -12.14
CA TYR A 174 -5.88 6.82 -12.13
C TYR A 174 -7.20 7.54 -12.39
N ILE A 175 -7.49 8.63 -11.68
CA ILE A 175 -8.72 9.43 -11.82
C ILE A 175 -8.84 9.95 -13.26
N ASN A 176 -7.73 10.38 -13.86
CA ASN A 176 -7.67 10.84 -15.24
C ASN A 176 -7.70 9.71 -16.28
N GLY A 177 -7.90 8.46 -15.87
CA GLY A 177 -8.02 7.30 -16.76
C GLY A 177 -6.71 6.84 -17.43
N LYS A 178 -5.56 7.28 -16.96
CA LYS A 178 -4.27 6.91 -17.53
C LYS A 178 -3.94 5.46 -17.26
N ASN A 179 -3.82 4.66 -18.31
CA ASN A 179 -3.58 3.21 -18.24
C ASN A 179 -4.60 2.43 -17.39
N VAL A 180 -5.85 2.90 -17.36
CA VAL A 180 -6.95 2.25 -16.65
C VAL A 180 -7.73 1.36 -17.61
N TYR A 181 -7.75 0.06 -17.33
CA TYR A 181 -8.47 -0.96 -18.09
C TYR A 181 -9.69 -1.40 -17.28
N LYS A 182 -10.89 -1.06 -17.80
CA LYS A 182 -12.14 -1.49 -17.17
C LYS A 182 -12.43 -2.93 -17.56
N LEU A 183 -12.60 -3.79 -16.56
CA LEU A 183 -12.99 -5.18 -16.73
C LEU A 183 -14.52 -5.30 -16.76
N SER A 184 -15.02 -6.13 -17.64
CA SER A 184 -16.46 -6.43 -17.80
C SER A 184 -16.88 -7.62 -16.96
#